data_732d88e25ba4f7bcbc97d84192840484
#
_entry.id   732d88e25ba4f7bcbc97d84192840484
#
_cell.length_a   1.000
_cell.length_b   1.000
_cell.length_c   1.000
_cell.angle_alpha   90.00
_cell.angle_beta   90.00
_cell.angle_gamma   90.00
#
_symmetry.space_group_name_H-M   'P 1'
#
loop_
_entity.id
_entity.type
_entity.pdbx_description
1 polymer ?
#
loop_
_entity_poly.entity_id
_entity_poly.type
_entity_poly.pdbx_seq_one_letter_code
_entity_poly.pdbx_strand_id
1 'polypeptide(L)'
;MNTRKYLIKNSLVACLVGCCVSLASAGNPPFFTTDAVLNAKGELLMTQKGTRHLDIFSADGKSLLHSFPFDEIPTGLLPDGDKVYVTTFENTGRLQVLSLESGRVEAAIPTGSGACHPMFGPDKKHIYVCNQFDNSVVEVDPVMRKVVRSVKVLREPKSAVFSKDGKYMFVTNFLPAQRADVDVVAACVSVIEMDGFTKVKDIQLANGSNALRGMCITPDGKYIYVSHNLGRFTVPTSQLQQGWMNTSAFSVIDVAKQEFVGAVLVDEPDRGAAGIWSIACDDKHIFITHSGTHEVSVIDHPAML
;
A
#
# COMPACT_ATOMS: atom_id res chain seq x y z
N MET A 1 18.94 -14.82 11.71
CA MET A 1 18.47 -13.41 11.80
C MET A 1 17.64 -13.28 13.08
N ASN A 2 18.08 -12.49 14.08
CA ASN A 2 17.37 -12.37 15.36
C ASN A 2 16.23 -11.37 15.22
N THR A 3 15.02 -11.83 15.14
CA THR A 3 13.79 -11.00 15.21
C THR A 3 13.52 -10.62 16.66
N ARG A 4 13.71 -9.35 17.03
CA ARG A 4 13.34 -8.84 18.35
C ARG A 4 11.97 -8.18 18.29
N LYS A 5 11.05 -8.57 19.20
CA LYS A 5 9.76 -7.92 19.40
C LYS A 5 9.97 -6.62 20.17
N TYR A 6 9.64 -5.49 19.59
CA TYR A 6 9.68 -4.18 20.23
C TYR A 6 8.31 -3.55 20.33
N LEU A 7 8.00 -3.03 21.53
CA LEU A 7 6.95 -2.03 21.73
C LEU A 7 7.50 -0.69 21.21
N ILE A 8 6.98 -0.20 20.11
CA ILE A 8 7.48 1.00 19.44
C ILE A 8 6.88 2.24 20.10
N LYS A 9 7.73 3.07 20.67
CA LYS A 9 7.39 4.45 21.06
C LYS A 9 7.87 5.41 19.97
N ASN A 10 6.90 6.11 19.37
CA ASN A 10 7.00 7.33 18.56
C ASN A 10 7.61 7.26 17.15
N SER A 11 6.81 7.72 16.19
CA SER A 11 7.04 8.32 14.87
C SER A 11 6.99 7.47 13.59
N LEU A 12 6.69 6.17 13.62
CA LEU A 12 6.51 5.40 12.37
C LEU A 12 5.22 4.57 12.35
N VAL A 13 4.20 5.05 13.02
CA VAL A 13 2.96 4.29 13.27
C VAL A 13 2.05 4.21 12.05
N ALA A 14 2.24 5.03 11.04
CA ALA A 14 1.32 5.12 9.91
C ALA A 14 1.19 3.83 9.06
N CYS A 15 2.22 3.00 8.99
CA CYS A 15 2.14 1.71 8.30
C CYS A 15 1.75 0.52 9.19
N LEU A 16 1.71 0.71 10.50
CA LEU A 16 1.67 -0.40 11.47
C LEU A 16 0.26 -0.81 11.91
N VAL A 17 -0.75 0.00 11.66
CA VAL A 17 -2.07 -0.19 12.28
C VAL A 17 -3.03 -1.05 11.46
N GLY A 18 -2.63 -1.54 10.30
CA GLY A 18 -3.47 -2.48 9.54
C GLY A 18 -3.79 -3.80 10.25
N CYS A 19 -3.22 -4.06 11.41
CA CYS A 19 -3.30 -5.38 12.05
C CYS A 19 -3.91 -5.47 13.44
N CYS A 20 -4.17 -4.40 14.14
CA CYS A 20 -4.58 -4.54 15.53
C CYS A 20 -5.71 -3.60 15.93
N VAL A 21 -6.90 -4.09 15.95
CA VAL A 21 -7.80 -4.09 17.12
C VAL A 21 -9.00 -4.98 16.82
N SER A 22 -8.92 -6.25 17.12
CA SER A 22 -10.12 -7.05 17.35
C SER A 22 -10.61 -6.84 18.79
N LEU A 23 -11.28 -5.74 19.03
CA LEU A 23 -12.26 -5.70 20.12
C LEU A 23 -13.57 -6.26 19.54
N ALA A 24 -13.61 -7.58 19.40
CA ALA A 24 -14.84 -8.28 19.10
C ALA A 24 -15.73 -8.28 20.35
N SER A 25 -16.58 -7.26 20.47
CA SER A 25 -17.81 -7.43 21.21
C SER A 25 -18.83 -8.09 20.29
N ALA A 26 -19.49 -9.12 20.77
CA ALA A 26 -20.53 -9.83 20.02
C ALA A 26 -21.60 -8.81 19.56
N GLY A 27 -21.73 -8.61 18.24
CA GLY A 27 -22.77 -7.75 17.65
C GLY A 27 -22.27 -6.57 16.82
N ASN A 28 -20.99 -6.20 16.87
CA ASN A 28 -20.46 -5.15 15.98
C ASN A 28 -19.94 -5.73 14.66
N PRO A 29 -20.17 -5.04 13.53
CA PRO A 29 -19.58 -5.48 12.27
C PRO A 29 -18.06 -5.53 12.40
N PRO A 30 -17.39 -6.51 11.76
CA PRO A 30 -15.94 -6.65 11.87
C PRO A 30 -15.25 -5.40 11.31
N PHE A 31 -14.32 -4.85 12.08
CA PHE A 31 -13.41 -3.84 11.59
C PHE A 31 -12.50 -4.46 10.53
N PHE A 32 -12.41 -3.82 9.39
CA PHE A 32 -11.46 -4.20 8.34
C PHE A 32 -10.76 -2.93 7.87
N THR A 33 -9.61 -2.64 8.50
CA THR A 33 -8.80 -1.47 8.17
C THR A 33 -8.16 -1.66 6.81
N THR A 34 -8.35 -0.71 5.91
CA THR A 34 -7.76 -0.72 4.57
C THR A 34 -6.54 0.18 4.45
N ASP A 35 -6.53 1.28 5.20
CA ASP A 35 -5.42 2.23 5.24
C ASP A 35 -5.36 2.93 6.59
N ALA A 36 -4.16 3.37 6.97
CA ALA A 36 -3.91 4.07 8.22
C ALA A 36 -2.78 5.08 8.05
N VAL A 37 -2.99 6.32 8.50
CA VAL A 37 -2.04 7.42 8.34
C VAL A 37 -2.10 8.36 9.53
N LEU A 38 -0.97 8.99 9.87
CA LEU A 38 -0.93 10.08 10.85
C LEU A 38 -1.16 11.42 10.15
N ASN A 39 -2.00 12.27 10.75
CA ASN A 39 -2.12 13.65 10.32
C ASN A 39 -1.02 14.54 10.95
N ALA A 40 -1.00 15.82 10.60
CA ALA A 40 0.00 16.78 11.13
C ALA A 40 -0.12 16.99 12.66
N LYS A 41 -1.24 16.66 13.28
CA LYS A 41 -1.46 16.71 14.74
C LYS A 41 -0.97 15.45 15.46
N GLY A 42 -0.49 14.45 14.70
CA GLY A 42 -0.11 13.15 15.23
C GLY A 42 -1.28 12.22 15.53
N GLU A 43 -2.50 12.58 15.12
CA GLU A 43 -3.68 11.74 15.29
C GLU A 43 -3.67 10.64 14.22
N LEU A 44 -4.13 9.44 14.58
CA LEU A 44 -4.19 8.28 13.71
C LEU A 44 -5.53 8.22 12.99
N LEU A 45 -5.50 8.36 11.68
CA LEU A 45 -6.64 8.22 10.79
C LEU A 45 -6.67 6.79 10.23
N MET A 46 -7.84 6.15 10.24
CA MET A 46 -8.01 4.78 9.77
C MET A 46 -9.29 4.63 8.95
N THR A 47 -9.18 4.10 7.74
CA THR A 47 -10.35 3.68 6.96
C THR A 47 -10.81 2.28 7.37
N GLN A 48 -12.11 2.16 7.64
CA GLN A 48 -12.74 0.91 8.04
C GLN A 48 -13.70 0.42 6.94
N LYS A 49 -13.30 -0.62 6.24
CA LYS A 49 -14.11 -1.20 5.16
C LYS A 49 -15.41 -1.83 5.67
N GLY A 50 -15.33 -2.56 6.79
CA GLY A 50 -16.46 -3.29 7.35
C GLY A 50 -17.59 -2.40 7.84
N THR A 51 -17.25 -1.29 8.50
CA THR A 51 -18.19 -0.30 9.03
C THR A 51 -18.45 0.87 8.08
N ARG A 52 -17.65 1.03 7.03
CA ARG A 52 -17.64 2.18 6.10
C ARG A 52 -17.41 3.52 6.81
N HIS A 53 -16.42 3.55 7.71
CA HIS A 53 -16.06 4.76 8.44
C HIS A 53 -14.62 5.19 8.20
N LEU A 54 -14.36 6.47 8.38
CA LEU A 54 -13.06 7.02 8.73
C LEU A 54 -13.06 7.27 10.24
N ASP A 55 -12.22 6.56 10.95
CA ASP A 55 -12.04 6.73 12.39
C ASP A 55 -10.74 7.51 12.66
N ILE A 56 -10.81 8.45 13.60
CA ILE A 56 -9.65 9.23 14.05
C ILE A 56 -9.41 8.90 15.52
N PHE A 57 -8.22 8.41 15.79
CA PHE A 57 -7.77 8.06 17.13
C PHE A 57 -6.71 9.06 17.63
N SER A 58 -6.59 9.13 18.96
CA SER A 58 -5.48 9.81 19.62
C SER A 58 -4.12 9.27 19.14
N ALA A 59 -3.06 10.06 19.28
CA ALA A 59 -1.70 9.71 18.84
C ALA A 59 -1.17 8.39 19.45
N ASP A 60 -1.67 7.98 20.60
CA ASP A 60 -1.35 6.70 21.23
C ASP A 60 -2.27 5.54 20.80
N GLY A 61 -3.23 5.81 19.92
CA GLY A 61 -4.18 4.84 19.36
C GLY A 61 -5.24 4.32 20.33
N LYS A 62 -5.36 4.91 21.56
CA LYS A 62 -6.22 4.35 22.60
C LYS A 62 -7.63 4.93 22.64
N SER A 63 -7.79 6.17 22.18
CA SER A 63 -9.07 6.88 22.26
C SER A 63 -9.58 7.21 20.88
N LEU A 64 -10.81 6.80 20.58
CA LEU A 64 -11.52 7.25 19.38
C LEU A 64 -11.94 8.71 19.59
N LEU A 65 -11.45 9.61 18.77
CA LEU A 65 -11.75 11.04 18.82
C LEU A 65 -12.96 11.40 17.93
N HIS A 66 -12.95 10.90 16.72
CA HIS A 66 -14.01 11.15 15.72
C HIS A 66 -14.24 9.90 14.86
N SER A 67 -15.46 9.77 14.35
CA SER A 67 -15.85 8.73 13.41
C SER A 67 -16.80 9.32 12.35
N PHE A 68 -16.40 9.22 11.09
CA PHE A 68 -17.15 9.80 9.96
C PHE A 68 -17.67 8.68 9.07
N PRO A 69 -18.99 8.54 8.88
CA PRO A 69 -19.56 7.53 8.00
C PRO A 69 -19.42 7.91 6.53
N PHE A 70 -19.27 6.88 5.70
CA PHE A 70 -19.29 6.97 4.24
C PHE A 70 -20.40 6.11 3.65
N ASP A 71 -21.06 6.57 2.62
CA ASP A 71 -22.01 5.76 1.85
C ASP A 71 -21.28 4.65 1.07
N GLU A 72 -20.05 4.93 0.63
CA GLU A 72 -19.19 4.03 -0.12
C GLU A 72 -18.08 3.44 0.77
N ILE A 73 -17.45 2.34 0.32
CA ILE A 73 -16.36 1.69 1.05
C ILE A 73 -15.08 2.53 0.95
N PRO A 74 -14.55 3.08 2.05
CA PRO A 74 -13.31 3.83 2.03
C PRO A 74 -12.10 2.88 1.89
N THR A 75 -11.10 3.28 1.10
CA THR A 75 -9.96 2.42 0.73
C THR A 75 -8.59 3.01 0.98
N GLY A 76 -8.44 4.32 0.91
CA GLY A 76 -7.15 4.99 1.10
C GLY A 76 -7.35 6.41 1.61
N LEU A 77 -6.31 6.93 2.27
CA LEU A 77 -6.31 8.20 2.98
C LEU A 77 -5.14 9.10 2.56
N LEU A 78 -5.42 10.40 2.44
CA LEU A 78 -4.41 11.42 2.27
C LEU A 78 -4.81 12.66 3.07
N PRO A 79 -4.26 12.86 4.27
CA PRO A 79 -4.56 14.05 5.08
C PRO A 79 -3.87 15.30 4.54
N ASP A 80 -4.59 16.44 4.60
CA ASP A 80 -4.12 17.76 4.18
C ASP A 80 -4.72 18.85 5.08
N GLY A 81 -4.04 19.18 6.15
CA GLY A 81 -4.51 20.15 7.15
C GLY A 81 -5.85 19.74 7.77
N ASP A 82 -6.89 20.53 7.56
CA ASP A 82 -8.24 20.27 8.05
C ASP A 82 -9.10 19.44 7.07
N LYS A 83 -8.51 18.92 6.03
CA LYS A 83 -9.15 18.06 5.05
C LYS A 83 -8.50 16.70 4.99
N VAL A 84 -9.28 15.70 4.56
CA VAL A 84 -8.78 14.38 4.22
C VAL A 84 -9.35 13.99 2.86
N TYR A 85 -8.46 13.62 1.95
CA TYR A 85 -8.85 12.99 0.70
C TYR A 85 -9.00 11.49 0.95
N VAL A 86 -10.17 10.96 0.63
CA VAL A 86 -10.52 9.55 0.86
C VAL A 86 -10.88 8.93 -0.48
N THR A 87 -10.16 7.90 -0.88
CA THR A 87 -10.60 7.08 -2.02
C THR A 87 -11.68 6.10 -1.59
N THR A 88 -12.64 5.85 -2.46
CA THR A 88 -13.75 4.94 -2.20
C THR A 88 -13.87 3.89 -3.29
N PHE A 89 -14.32 2.70 -2.87
CA PHE A 89 -14.41 1.52 -3.69
C PHE A 89 -15.87 1.18 -3.97
N GLU A 90 -16.33 1.54 -5.15
CA GLU A 90 -17.62 1.17 -5.72
C GLU A 90 -17.44 0.97 -7.23
N ASN A 91 -18.52 0.71 -7.98
CA ASN A 91 -18.47 0.54 -9.45
C ASN A 91 -17.80 1.75 -10.14
N THR A 92 -18.04 2.95 -9.62
CA THR A 92 -17.32 4.17 -9.97
C THR A 92 -16.58 4.65 -8.75
N GLY A 93 -15.31 4.34 -8.61
CA GLY A 93 -14.48 4.81 -7.52
C GLY A 93 -14.32 6.33 -7.55
N ARG A 94 -14.16 6.93 -6.39
CA ARG A 94 -14.09 8.39 -6.22
C ARG A 94 -12.96 8.78 -5.30
N LEU A 95 -12.49 10.02 -5.48
CA LEU A 95 -11.71 10.74 -4.50
C LEU A 95 -12.65 11.72 -3.81
N GLN A 96 -13.01 11.44 -2.56
CA GLN A 96 -13.86 12.29 -1.74
C GLN A 96 -13.01 13.24 -0.91
N VAL A 97 -13.48 14.49 -0.75
CA VAL A 97 -12.83 15.50 0.07
C VAL A 97 -13.69 15.68 1.32
N LEU A 98 -13.19 15.17 2.45
CA LEU A 98 -13.85 15.29 3.76
C LEU A 98 -13.27 16.48 4.53
N SER A 99 -14.12 17.36 5.01
CA SER A 99 -13.72 18.38 6.00
C SER A 99 -13.77 17.78 7.40
N LEU A 100 -12.65 17.86 8.12
CA LEU A 100 -12.57 17.38 9.50
C LEU A 100 -13.31 18.29 10.47
N GLU A 101 -13.46 19.58 10.15
CA GLU A 101 -14.18 20.55 10.96
C GLU A 101 -15.69 20.30 10.92
N SER A 102 -16.25 20.20 9.71
CA SER A 102 -17.69 20.04 9.54
C SER A 102 -18.17 18.59 9.54
N GLY A 103 -17.27 17.62 9.37
CA GLY A 103 -17.58 16.20 9.20
C GLY A 103 -18.31 15.88 7.88
N ARG A 104 -18.26 16.77 6.90
CA ARG A 104 -19.01 16.63 5.64
C ARG A 104 -18.07 16.41 4.45
N VAL A 105 -18.54 15.60 3.50
CA VAL A 105 -17.91 15.47 2.19
C VAL A 105 -18.23 16.72 1.36
N GLU A 106 -17.21 17.51 1.06
CA GLU A 106 -17.31 18.77 0.29
C GLU A 106 -17.29 18.55 -1.23
N ALA A 107 -16.66 17.44 -1.65
CA ALA A 107 -16.57 17.06 -3.05
C ALA A 107 -16.38 15.55 -3.19
N ALA A 108 -16.88 15.00 -4.31
CA ALA A 108 -16.67 13.63 -4.71
C ALA A 108 -16.28 13.61 -6.20
N ILE A 109 -15.02 13.32 -6.48
CA ILE A 109 -14.43 13.38 -7.81
C ILE A 109 -14.36 11.96 -8.37
N PRO A 110 -15.07 11.62 -9.45
CA PRO A 110 -14.96 10.33 -10.09
C PRO A 110 -13.54 10.11 -10.61
N THR A 111 -12.90 8.99 -10.26
CA THR A 111 -11.54 8.66 -10.68
C THR A 111 -11.47 7.43 -11.58
N GLY A 112 -12.24 6.41 -11.25
CA GLY A 112 -12.25 5.12 -11.94
C GLY A 112 -12.53 3.97 -10.98
N SER A 113 -12.72 2.77 -11.51
CA SER A 113 -13.12 1.61 -10.74
C SER A 113 -12.01 1.09 -9.82
N GLY A 114 -12.35 0.85 -8.56
CA GLY A 114 -11.41 0.36 -7.55
C GLY A 114 -10.38 1.40 -7.11
N ALA A 115 -10.80 2.67 -6.94
CA ALA A 115 -9.92 3.74 -6.50
C ALA A 115 -9.26 3.41 -5.16
N CYS A 116 -7.95 3.61 -5.07
CA CYS A 116 -7.15 3.36 -3.87
C CYS A 116 -5.84 4.17 -3.91
N HIS A 117 -5.16 4.21 -2.75
CA HIS A 117 -3.83 4.78 -2.59
C HIS A 117 -3.71 6.22 -3.13
N PRO A 118 -4.45 7.19 -2.56
CA PRO A 118 -4.33 8.58 -2.94
C PRO A 118 -3.00 9.14 -2.41
N MET A 119 -2.24 9.88 -3.23
CA MET A 119 -0.99 10.50 -2.80
C MET A 119 -0.76 11.82 -3.51
N PHE A 120 -0.14 12.78 -2.81
CA PHE A 120 0.31 14.01 -3.44
C PHE A 120 1.43 13.75 -4.42
N GLY A 121 1.38 14.43 -5.55
CA GLY A 121 2.49 14.52 -6.47
C GLY A 121 3.67 15.30 -5.88
N PRO A 122 4.85 15.26 -6.55
CA PRO A 122 6.03 16.01 -6.13
C PRO A 122 5.80 17.52 -6.03
N ASP A 123 4.87 18.04 -6.81
CA ASP A 123 4.44 19.46 -6.81
C ASP A 123 3.52 19.83 -5.63
N LYS A 124 3.00 18.83 -4.89
CA LYS A 124 2.02 18.95 -3.81
C LYS A 124 0.71 19.68 -4.22
N LYS A 125 0.43 19.74 -5.51
CA LYS A 125 -0.79 20.38 -6.07
C LYS A 125 -1.76 19.36 -6.63
N HIS A 126 -1.24 18.31 -7.25
CA HIS A 126 -2.03 17.25 -7.84
C HIS A 126 -2.04 16.02 -6.94
N ILE A 127 -3.10 15.25 -7.05
CA ILE A 127 -3.28 13.98 -6.34
C ILE A 127 -3.31 12.85 -7.35
N TYR A 128 -2.54 11.81 -7.09
CA TYR A 128 -2.51 10.60 -7.91
C TYR A 128 -3.30 9.50 -7.22
N VAL A 129 -4.11 8.77 -8.00
CA VAL A 129 -4.97 7.70 -7.51
C VAL A 129 -4.78 6.47 -8.38
N CYS A 130 -4.56 5.32 -7.76
CA CYS A 130 -4.59 4.03 -8.44
C CYS A 130 -6.05 3.58 -8.61
N ASN A 131 -6.44 3.19 -9.83
CA ASN A 131 -7.73 2.58 -10.14
C ASN A 131 -7.51 1.10 -10.41
N GLN A 132 -7.71 0.28 -9.39
CA GLN A 132 -7.34 -1.13 -9.38
C GLN A 132 -7.96 -1.89 -10.55
N PHE A 133 -9.26 -1.75 -10.80
CA PHE A 133 -9.96 -2.53 -11.81
C PHE A 133 -9.96 -1.89 -13.20
N ASP A 134 -9.57 -0.63 -13.32
CA ASP A 134 -9.36 0.02 -14.61
C ASP A 134 -7.93 -0.15 -15.11
N ASN A 135 -7.05 -0.77 -14.32
CA ASN A 135 -5.62 -0.91 -14.65
C ASN A 135 -5.00 0.45 -15.02
N SER A 136 -5.26 1.47 -14.23
CA SER A 136 -4.80 2.82 -14.53
C SER A 136 -4.38 3.58 -13.26
N VAL A 137 -3.54 4.59 -13.48
CA VAL A 137 -3.30 5.65 -12.50
C VAL A 137 -3.80 6.95 -13.10
N VAL A 138 -4.50 7.73 -12.30
CA VAL A 138 -5.02 9.04 -12.70
C VAL A 138 -4.39 10.14 -11.89
N GLU A 139 -4.22 11.29 -12.53
CA GLU A 139 -3.86 12.55 -11.91
C GLU A 139 -5.12 13.39 -11.73
N VAL A 140 -5.35 13.85 -10.53
CA VAL A 140 -6.52 14.64 -10.13
C VAL A 140 -6.07 16.03 -9.74
N ASP A 141 -6.71 17.05 -10.31
CA ASP A 141 -6.64 18.42 -9.81
C ASP A 141 -7.76 18.61 -8.75
N PRO A 142 -7.39 18.73 -7.45
CA PRO A 142 -8.37 18.83 -6.38
C PRO A 142 -9.09 20.18 -6.34
N VAL A 143 -8.50 21.24 -6.92
CA VAL A 143 -9.09 22.58 -7.02
C VAL A 143 -10.12 22.61 -8.13
N MET A 144 -9.77 22.11 -9.31
CA MET A 144 -10.68 21.98 -10.45
C MET A 144 -11.66 20.81 -10.29
N ARG A 145 -11.47 19.95 -9.28
CA ARG A 145 -12.30 18.78 -8.95
C ARG A 145 -12.49 17.83 -10.14
N LYS A 146 -11.41 17.53 -10.84
CA LYS A 146 -11.46 16.64 -12.02
C LYS A 146 -10.17 15.85 -12.23
N VAL A 147 -10.29 14.72 -12.91
CA VAL A 147 -9.14 14.01 -13.49
C VAL A 147 -8.60 14.83 -14.66
N VAL A 148 -7.29 15.06 -14.68
CA VAL A 148 -6.60 15.83 -15.72
C VAL A 148 -5.79 14.95 -16.66
N ARG A 149 -5.19 13.86 -16.15
CA ARG A 149 -4.45 12.88 -16.95
C ARG A 149 -4.71 11.46 -16.46
N SER A 150 -4.52 10.48 -17.34
CA SER A 150 -4.63 9.06 -17.02
C SER A 150 -3.59 8.26 -17.77
N VAL A 151 -2.99 7.28 -17.12
CA VAL A 151 -2.04 6.35 -17.72
C VAL A 151 -2.43 4.90 -17.41
N LYS A 152 -2.35 4.03 -18.41
CA LYS A 152 -2.57 2.59 -18.23
C LYS A 152 -1.31 1.91 -17.72
N VAL A 153 -1.52 0.99 -16.76
CA VAL A 153 -0.51 0.09 -16.22
C VAL A 153 -0.90 -1.35 -16.51
N LEU A 154 -0.19 -2.34 -15.95
CA LEU A 154 -0.44 -3.74 -16.33
C LEU A 154 -1.73 -4.29 -15.73
N ARG A 155 -1.73 -4.61 -14.44
CA ARG A 155 -2.87 -5.31 -13.83
C ARG A 155 -3.03 -4.97 -12.36
N GLU A 156 -4.17 -4.37 -12.02
CA GLU A 156 -4.58 -4.06 -10.67
C GLU A 156 -3.55 -3.22 -9.88
N PRO A 157 -3.30 -1.94 -10.26
CA PRO A 157 -2.41 -1.06 -9.50
C PRO A 157 -2.90 -0.91 -8.07
N LYS A 158 -2.00 -1.04 -7.08
CA LYS A 158 -2.37 -1.06 -5.66
C LYS A 158 -1.66 -0.02 -4.81
N SER A 159 -0.41 0.25 -5.09
CA SER A 159 0.42 1.21 -4.35
C SER A 159 1.40 1.87 -5.31
N ALA A 160 1.85 3.07 -4.98
CA ALA A 160 2.83 3.78 -5.77
C ALA A 160 3.75 4.64 -4.89
N VAL A 161 4.95 4.96 -5.41
CA VAL A 161 5.87 5.90 -4.82
C VAL A 161 6.55 6.73 -5.91
N PHE A 162 6.97 7.95 -5.58
CA PHE A 162 7.78 8.77 -6.48
C PHE A 162 9.27 8.59 -6.22
N SER A 163 10.08 8.69 -7.28
CA SER A 163 11.51 8.94 -7.12
C SER A 163 11.74 10.28 -6.40
N LYS A 164 12.85 10.41 -5.67
CA LYS A 164 13.14 11.63 -4.90
C LYS A 164 13.21 12.90 -5.74
N ASP A 165 13.65 12.78 -6.99
CA ASP A 165 13.71 13.87 -7.95
C ASP A 165 12.34 14.17 -8.61
N GLY A 166 11.32 13.38 -8.31
CA GLY A 166 9.98 13.52 -8.86
C GLY A 166 9.83 13.16 -10.33
N LYS A 167 10.86 12.62 -10.97
CA LYS A 167 10.83 12.30 -12.41
C LYS A 167 10.05 11.04 -12.75
N TYR A 168 10.04 10.09 -11.82
CA TYR A 168 9.40 8.79 -12.03
C TYR A 168 8.43 8.46 -10.90
N MET A 169 7.36 7.79 -11.26
CA MET A 169 6.46 7.11 -10.34
C MET A 169 6.55 5.61 -10.58
N PHE A 170 6.74 4.85 -9.51
CA PHE A 170 6.74 3.39 -9.52
C PHE A 170 5.42 2.90 -8.98
N VAL A 171 4.77 1.98 -9.69
CA VAL A 171 3.41 1.50 -9.37
C VAL A 171 3.42 -0.02 -9.28
N THR A 172 2.98 -0.58 -8.15
CA THR A 172 2.78 -2.02 -8.00
C THR A 172 1.60 -2.48 -8.83
N ASN A 173 1.76 -3.57 -9.59
CA ASN A 173 0.65 -4.30 -10.19
C ASN A 173 0.38 -5.53 -9.31
N PHE A 174 -0.82 -5.63 -8.75
CA PHE A 174 -1.16 -6.64 -7.74
C PHE A 174 -1.00 -8.07 -8.23
N LEU A 175 -1.38 -8.33 -9.48
CA LEU A 175 -1.33 -9.65 -10.10
C LEU A 175 -0.39 -9.69 -11.31
N PRO A 176 0.18 -10.87 -11.63
CA PRO A 176 0.87 -11.12 -12.89
C PRO A 176 -0.04 -10.85 -14.08
N ALA A 177 0.51 -10.25 -15.14
CA ALA A 177 -0.19 -9.99 -16.39
C ALA A 177 0.05 -11.06 -17.47
N GLN A 178 1.07 -11.90 -17.28
CA GLN A 178 1.45 -12.97 -18.20
C GLN A 178 0.43 -14.12 -18.16
N ARG A 179 0.47 -14.95 -19.19
CA ARG A 179 -0.23 -16.25 -19.19
C ARG A 179 0.37 -17.16 -18.11
N ALA A 180 -0.46 -18.04 -17.57
CA ALA A 180 -0.03 -18.96 -16.50
C ALA A 180 0.81 -20.17 -16.98
N ASP A 181 0.91 -20.34 -18.31
CA ASP A 181 1.61 -21.47 -18.99
C ASP A 181 3.01 -21.10 -19.53
N VAL A 182 3.55 -19.96 -19.11
CA VAL A 182 4.92 -19.55 -19.46
C VAL A 182 5.89 -19.89 -18.33
N ASP A 183 7.21 -19.95 -18.64
CA ASP A 183 8.24 -20.34 -17.67
C ASP A 183 8.36 -19.37 -16.50
N VAL A 184 8.09 -18.09 -16.72
CA VAL A 184 8.17 -17.05 -15.71
C VAL A 184 6.83 -16.33 -15.58
N VAL A 185 6.16 -16.52 -14.45
CA VAL A 185 4.93 -15.82 -14.08
C VAL A 185 5.21 -14.95 -12.86
N ALA A 186 5.31 -13.66 -13.05
CA ALA A 186 5.65 -12.73 -11.98
C ALA A 186 4.90 -11.42 -12.14
N ALA A 187 4.47 -10.85 -11.04
CA ALA A 187 3.96 -9.49 -11.03
C ALA A 187 5.09 -8.49 -11.29
N CYS A 188 4.73 -7.34 -11.81
CA CYS A 188 5.68 -6.29 -12.21
C CYS A 188 5.40 -4.99 -11.46
N VAL A 189 6.41 -4.14 -11.40
CA VAL A 189 6.28 -2.73 -11.03
C VAL A 189 6.36 -1.89 -12.30
N SER A 190 5.30 -1.14 -12.59
CA SER A 190 5.28 -0.22 -13.74
C SER A 190 5.99 1.08 -13.39
N VAL A 191 6.80 1.59 -14.31
CA VAL A 191 7.50 2.88 -14.19
C VAL A 191 6.82 3.88 -15.11
N ILE A 192 6.38 4.99 -14.52
CA ILE A 192 5.73 6.10 -15.22
C ILE A 192 6.67 7.30 -15.17
N GLU A 193 7.00 7.83 -16.34
CA GLU A 193 7.71 9.09 -16.48
C GLU A 193 6.72 10.23 -16.28
N MET A 194 7.05 11.19 -15.39
CA MET A 194 6.07 12.17 -14.89
C MET A 194 5.82 13.35 -15.82
N ASP A 195 6.80 13.77 -16.61
CA ASP A 195 6.66 14.91 -17.53
C ASP A 195 5.59 14.60 -18.59
N GLY A 196 5.75 13.51 -19.31
CA GLY A 196 4.77 13.02 -20.28
C GLY A 196 3.60 12.26 -19.68
N PHE A 197 3.66 11.89 -18.41
CA PHE A 197 2.74 10.98 -17.72
C PHE A 197 2.51 9.69 -18.51
N THR A 198 3.59 9.06 -18.90
CA THR A 198 3.59 7.86 -19.74
C THR A 198 4.33 6.70 -19.09
N LYS A 199 3.81 5.50 -19.26
CA LYS A 199 4.49 4.29 -18.80
C LYS A 199 5.68 4.00 -19.73
N VAL A 200 6.89 3.96 -19.13
CA VAL A 200 8.15 3.77 -19.89
C VAL A 200 8.75 2.38 -19.71
N LYS A 201 8.44 1.69 -18.60
CA LYS A 201 9.03 0.37 -18.29
C LYS A 201 8.11 -0.42 -17.39
N ASP A 202 8.22 -1.75 -17.45
CA ASP A 202 7.69 -2.67 -16.43
C ASP A 202 8.86 -3.50 -15.88
N ILE A 203 9.10 -3.41 -14.58
CA ILE A 203 10.15 -4.14 -13.86
C ILE A 203 9.55 -5.44 -13.39
N GLN A 204 9.96 -6.55 -13.98
CA GLN A 204 9.53 -7.88 -13.60
C GLN A 204 10.24 -8.32 -12.32
N LEU A 205 9.48 -8.82 -11.35
CA LEU A 205 10.02 -9.35 -10.10
C LEU A 205 10.40 -10.84 -10.24
N ALA A 206 10.79 -11.46 -9.13
CA ALA A 206 11.13 -12.88 -9.10
C ALA A 206 9.95 -13.76 -9.54
N ASN A 207 10.26 -14.89 -10.20
CA ASN A 207 9.24 -15.86 -10.62
C ASN A 207 8.39 -16.31 -9.43
N GLY A 208 7.08 -16.31 -9.58
CA GLY A 208 6.11 -16.59 -8.52
C GLY A 208 5.66 -15.36 -7.72
N SER A 209 6.24 -14.17 -7.94
CA SER A 209 5.79 -12.94 -7.29
C SER A 209 4.36 -12.60 -7.67
N ASN A 210 3.53 -12.39 -6.65
CA ASN A 210 2.13 -12.03 -6.80
C ASN A 210 1.62 -11.27 -5.58
N ALA A 211 0.43 -10.69 -5.67
CA ALA A 211 -0.19 -9.93 -4.58
C ALA A 211 0.70 -8.79 -4.07
N LEU A 212 1.25 -7.96 -4.98
CA LEU A 212 2.03 -6.79 -4.63
C LEU A 212 1.13 -5.76 -3.94
N ARG A 213 1.34 -5.51 -2.64
CA ARG A 213 0.43 -4.69 -1.83
C ARG A 213 1.02 -3.34 -1.45
N GLY A 214 2.07 -3.36 -0.66
CA GLY A 214 2.73 -2.17 -0.14
C GLY A 214 4.04 -1.86 -0.85
N MET A 215 4.40 -0.59 -0.87
CA MET A 215 5.64 -0.10 -1.46
C MET A 215 6.16 1.07 -0.63
N CYS A 216 7.47 1.12 -0.39
CA CYS A 216 8.14 2.30 0.15
C CYS A 216 9.48 2.54 -0.56
N ILE A 217 9.93 3.79 -0.53
CA ILE A 217 11.25 4.18 -1.02
C ILE A 217 12.16 4.44 0.18
N THR A 218 13.44 4.04 0.07
CA THR A 218 14.43 4.29 1.12
C THR A 218 14.66 5.78 1.35
N PRO A 219 15.02 6.19 2.58
CA PRO A 219 15.25 7.61 2.89
C PRO A 219 16.30 8.28 2.02
N ASP A 220 17.29 7.56 1.53
CA ASP A 220 18.29 8.06 0.57
C ASP A 220 17.76 8.08 -0.90
N GLY A 221 16.64 7.43 -1.18
CA GLY A 221 16.01 7.36 -2.50
C GLY A 221 16.63 6.37 -3.46
N LYS A 222 17.55 5.50 -2.99
CA LYS A 222 18.25 4.57 -3.88
C LYS A 222 17.45 3.32 -4.20
N TYR A 223 16.67 2.82 -3.24
CA TYR A 223 15.94 1.57 -3.37
C TYR A 223 14.46 1.74 -3.08
N ILE A 224 13.68 0.90 -3.70
CA ILE A 224 12.25 0.71 -3.42
C ILE A 224 12.08 -0.71 -2.90
N TYR A 225 11.31 -0.85 -1.82
CA TYR A 225 10.88 -2.12 -1.28
C TYR A 225 9.42 -2.36 -1.60
N VAL A 226 9.09 -3.58 -2.04
CA VAL A 226 7.75 -3.98 -2.45
C VAL A 226 7.36 -5.25 -1.72
N SER A 227 6.34 -5.20 -0.87
CA SER A 227 5.80 -6.37 -0.18
C SER A 227 4.93 -7.22 -1.11
N HIS A 228 5.14 -8.54 -1.12
CA HIS A 228 4.40 -9.46 -1.97
C HIS A 228 4.47 -10.90 -1.47
N ASN A 229 3.63 -11.76 -2.05
CA ASN A 229 3.78 -13.21 -1.91
C ASN A 229 4.72 -13.73 -3.01
N LEU A 230 5.45 -14.79 -2.68
CA LEU A 230 6.26 -15.55 -3.61
C LEU A 230 5.73 -16.99 -3.66
N GLY A 231 5.06 -17.34 -4.75
CA GLY A 231 4.45 -18.64 -4.95
C GLY A 231 5.39 -19.62 -5.66
N ARG A 232 5.48 -20.84 -5.16
CA ARG A 232 6.20 -21.96 -5.80
C ARG A 232 5.21 -22.78 -6.64
N PHE A 233 4.65 -22.19 -7.68
CA PHE A 233 3.58 -22.82 -8.48
C PHE A 233 4.06 -24.00 -9.33
N THR A 234 5.37 -24.18 -9.52
CA THR A 234 5.96 -25.31 -10.26
C THR A 234 6.23 -26.55 -9.41
N VAL A 235 6.06 -26.45 -8.07
CA VAL A 235 6.29 -27.55 -7.15
C VAL A 235 5.00 -28.36 -6.99
N PRO A 236 5.00 -29.68 -7.24
CA PRO A 236 3.82 -30.51 -7.04
C PRO A 236 3.40 -30.54 -5.57
N THR A 237 2.09 -30.67 -5.32
CA THR A 237 1.51 -30.68 -3.96
C THR A 237 2.06 -31.79 -3.07
N SER A 238 2.56 -32.88 -3.65
CA SER A 238 3.24 -33.96 -2.93
C SER A 238 4.55 -33.55 -2.25
N GLN A 239 5.10 -32.37 -2.61
CA GLN A 239 6.34 -31.83 -2.03
C GLN A 239 6.09 -30.71 -1.00
N LEU A 240 4.85 -30.54 -0.52
CA LEU A 240 4.48 -29.58 0.51
C LEU A 240 5.34 -29.68 1.79
N GLN A 241 5.83 -30.89 2.10
CA GLN A 241 6.71 -31.12 3.25
C GLN A 241 8.12 -30.52 3.09
N GLN A 242 8.49 -30.07 1.89
CA GLN A 242 9.82 -29.55 1.59
C GLN A 242 9.89 -28.00 1.67
N GLY A 243 8.85 -27.34 2.11
CA GLY A 243 8.78 -25.91 2.29
C GLY A 243 7.43 -25.29 1.95
N TRP A 244 7.31 -24.00 2.21
CA TRP A 244 6.09 -23.23 1.97
C TRP A 244 5.77 -23.12 0.48
N MET A 245 4.52 -23.38 0.08
CA MET A 245 4.06 -23.14 -1.29
C MET A 245 3.94 -21.64 -1.60
N ASN A 246 3.53 -20.87 -0.62
CA ASN A 246 3.50 -19.41 -0.69
C ASN A 246 4.29 -18.86 0.48
N THR A 247 5.27 -18.05 0.19
CA THR A 247 6.10 -17.35 1.17
C THR A 247 5.83 -15.86 1.12
N SER A 248 5.90 -15.20 2.27
CA SER A 248 5.89 -13.76 2.36
C SER A 248 7.28 -13.22 2.05
N ALA A 249 7.36 -12.25 1.15
CA ALA A 249 8.63 -11.69 0.69
C ALA A 249 8.51 -10.18 0.44
N PHE A 250 9.61 -9.50 0.38
CA PHE A 250 9.69 -8.20 -0.26
C PHE A 250 10.79 -8.18 -1.31
N SER A 251 10.53 -7.47 -2.40
CA SER A 251 11.51 -7.26 -3.46
C SER A 251 12.21 -5.92 -3.30
N VAL A 252 13.47 -5.88 -3.72
CA VAL A 252 14.32 -4.69 -3.77
C VAL A 252 14.47 -4.25 -5.22
N ILE A 253 14.22 -2.98 -5.49
CA ILE A 253 14.37 -2.36 -6.81
C ILE A 253 15.38 -1.22 -6.70
N ASP A 254 16.37 -1.19 -7.58
CA ASP A 254 17.28 -0.06 -7.75
C ASP A 254 16.56 1.05 -8.53
N VAL A 255 16.41 2.22 -7.91
CA VAL A 255 15.66 3.34 -8.49
C VAL A 255 16.36 3.93 -9.71
N ALA A 256 17.68 4.09 -9.65
CA ALA A 256 18.44 4.72 -10.73
C ALA A 256 18.53 3.85 -11.98
N LYS A 257 18.71 2.54 -11.78
CA LYS A 257 18.75 1.55 -12.88
C LYS A 257 17.36 1.13 -13.34
N GLN A 258 16.34 1.33 -12.48
CA GLN A 258 14.99 0.80 -12.68
C GLN A 258 15.03 -0.72 -12.89
N GLU A 259 15.71 -1.43 -11.99
CA GLU A 259 15.94 -2.87 -12.10
C GLU A 259 15.65 -3.58 -10.79
N PHE A 260 15.13 -4.80 -10.92
CA PHE A 260 14.99 -5.72 -9.80
C PHE A 260 16.36 -6.20 -9.33
N VAL A 261 16.64 -6.05 -8.04
CA VAL A 261 17.91 -6.46 -7.43
C VAL A 261 17.80 -7.86 -6.83
N GLY A 262 16.73 -8.13 -6.09
CA GLY A 262 16.55 -9.40 -5.40
C GLY A 262 15.29 -9.40 -4.54
N ALA A 263 14.95 -10.56 -3.98
CA ALA A 263 13.84 -10.74 -3.05
C ALA A 263 14.35 -11.29 -1.72
N VAL A 264 13.78 -10.79 -0.62
CA VAL A 264 14.09 -11.22 0.75
C VAL A 264 12.84 -11.93 1.30
N LEU A 265 13.01 -13.16 1.78
CA LEU A 265 11.98 -13.91 2.46
C LEU A 265 11.85 -13.42 3.90
N VAL A 266 10.61 -13.29 4.37
CA VAL A 266 10.32 -12.87 5.75
C VAL A 266 9.72 -13.98 6.61
N ASP A 267 9.41 -15.13 6.01
CA ASP A 267 9.03 -16.32 6.74
C ASP A 267 10.24 -16.95 7.43
N GLU A 268 10.05 -17.42 8.66
CA GLU A 268 11.02 -18.27 9.36
C GLU A 268 10.87 -19.72 8.89
N PRO A 269 11.90 -20.58 9.00
CA PRO A 269 11.86 -21.95 8.50
C PRO A 269 10.72 -22.80 9.08
N ASP A 270 10.34 -22.55 10.34
CA ASP A 270 9.34 -23.28 11.11
C ASP A 270 8.07 -22.46 11.39
N ARG A 271 8.05 -21.17 10.98
CA ARG A 271 6.94 -20.27 11.23
C ARG A 271 6.69 -19.33 10.04
N GLY A 272 5.56 -19.46 9.39
CA GLY A 272 5.15 -18.55 8.33
C GLY A 272 4.71 -17.19 8.86
N ALA A 273 5.13 -16.12 8.19
CA ALA A 273 4.67 -14.75 8.40
C ALA A 273 3.49 -14.46 7.47
N ALA A 274 2.36 -15.12 7.71
CA ALA A 274 1.24 -15.16 6.78
C ALA A 274 0.58 -13.79 6.54
N GLY A 275 0.23 -13.54 5.28
CA GLY A 275 -0.57 -12.38 4.89
C GLY A 275 0.19 -11.07 4.91
N ILE A 276 1.38 -11.04 4.32
CA ILE A 276 2.15 -9.80 4.14
C ILE A 276 1.27 -8.71 3.52
N TRP A 277 1.24 -7.51 4.15
CA TRP A 277 0.32 -6.45 3.75
C TRP A 277 1.04 -5.18 3.32
N SER A 278 1.68 -4.48 4.23
CA SER A 278 2.34 -3.21 3.97
C SER A 278 3.80 -3.24 4.37
N ILE A 279 4.58 -2.32 3.82
CA ILE A 279 6.00 -2.15 4.10
C ILE A 279 6.33 -0.67 4.22
N ALA A 280 7.14 -0.32 5.21
CA ALA A 280 7.70 1.00 5.41
C ALA A 280 9.14 0.89 5.89
N CYS A 281 9.94 1.92 5.68
CA CYS A 281 11.31 1.96 6.17
C CYS A 281 11.73 3.34 6.66
N ASP A 282 12.66 3.33 7.59
CA ASP A 282 13.49 4.48 7.97
C ASP A 282 14.98 4.14 7.77
N ASP A 283 15.89 4.99 8.26
CA ASP A 283 17.33 4.75 8.14
C ASP A 283 17.81 3.54 8.95
N LYS A 284 17.02 3.06 9.91
CA LYS A 284 17.41 2.01 10.86
C LYS A 284 16.64 0.71 10.66
N HIS A 285 15.39 0.78 10.24
CA HIS A 285 14.51 -0.38 10.24
C HIS A 285 13.65 -0.43 8.98
N ILE A 286 13.28 -1.65 8.61
CA ILE A 286 12.20 -1.96 7.69
C ILE A 286 11.08 -2.61 8.52
N PHE A 287 9.88 -2.10 8.37
CA PHE A 287 8.67 -2.58 9.06
C PHE A 287 7.75 -3.25 8.05
N ILE A 288 7.29 -4.44 8.36
CA ILE A 288 6.40 -5.21 7.49
C ILE A 288 5.23 -5.71 8.32
N THR A 289 4.00 -5.40 7.89
CA THR A 289 2.79 -5.86 8.56
C THR A 289 2.30 -7.19 7.99
N HIS A 290 1.81 -8.08 8.87
CA HIS A 290 1.29 -9.40 8.53
C HIS A 290 -0.14 -9.54 9.02
N SER A 291 -1.11 -9.53 8.10
CA SER A 291 -2.54 -9.60 8.44
C SER A 291 -2.98 -10.98 8.90
N GLY A 292 -2.32 -12.05 8.47
CA GLY A 292 -2.67 -13.43 8.81
C GLY A 292 -2.16 -13.87 10.19
N THR A 293 -1.02 -13.35 10.65
CA THR A 293 -0.44 -13.65 11.96
C THR A 293 -0.63 -12.53 12.96
N HIS A 294 -1.18 -11.37 12.54
CA HIS A 294 -1.35 -10.17 13.38
C HIS A 294 -0.03 -9.68 14.01
N GLU A 295 1.03 -9.72 13.21
CA GLU A 295 2.39 -9.39 13.62
C GLU A 295 2.99 -8.28 12.77
N VAL A 296 4.08 -7.71 13.27
CA VAL A 296 4.94 -6.79 12.52
C VAL A 296 6.37 -7.33 12.57
N SER A 297 6.95 -7.59 11.41
CA SER A 297 8.38 -7.87 11.29
C SER A 297 9.17 -6.56 11.31
N VAL A 298 10.23 -6.51 12.09
CA VAL A 298 11.17 -5.40 12.13
C VAL A 298 12.55 -5.93 11.74
N ILE A 299 13.09 -5.40 10.66
CA ILE A 299 14.36 -5.81 10.07
C ILE A 299 15.36 -4.66 10.23
N ASP A 300 16.58 -4.96 10.63
CA ASP A 300 17.68 -3.99 10.68
C ASP A 300 18.06 -3.59 9.24
N HIS A 301 17.80 -2.34 8.88
CA HIS A 301 17.99 -1.84 7.53
C HIS A 301 19.47 -1.76 7.13
N PRO A 302 20.40 -1.22 7.95
CA PRO A 302 21.82 -1.22 7.63
C PRO A 302 22.43 -2.62 7.44
N ALA A 303 21.93 -3.62 8.15
CA ALA A 303 22.44 -4.98 8.03
C ALA A 303 21.97 -5.71 6.77
N MET A 304 21.02 -5.13 6.02
CA MET A 304 20.47 -5.72 4.81
C MET A 304 21.17 -5.22 3.53
N LEU A 305 21.73 -4.00 3.56
CA LEU A 305 22.43 -3.34 2.44
C LEU A 305 23.92 -3.63 2.48
#